data_b87cbf27d9e2035de80080e1fc63d47e
#
_entry.id   b87cbf27d9e2035de80080e1fc63d47e
#
_cell.length_a   1.000
_cell.length_b   1.000
_cell.length_c   1.000
_cell.angle_alpha   90.00
_cell.angle_beta   90.00
_cell.angle_gamma   90.00
#
_symmetry.space_group_name_H-M   'P 1'
#
loop_
_entity.id
_entity.type
_entity.pdbx_description
1 polymer ?
#
loop_
_entity_poly.entity_id
_entity_poly.type
_entity_poly.pdbx_seq_one_letter_code
_entity_poly.pdbx_strand_id
1 'polypeptide(L)'
;MPIGVIFCSSSIIIGGILGTLFGKYLSVDFKEKINMVFGACALAMGITSVILMKNMPAVIFATVLGTTIGLIIHCGDLINRLGVLLKNLIFGLVRRSESDISDKEYDEMLLTIIVLFCAGGTGIYGSIVSGMSGDHTLLISKAILDLFTAMIFSCLLGPVVSFIAIPQFIIFFTLFSCGGMIMPYTTPEMVDDFKAVGGIILLATSFRMIKVKMFPVADMIPAMILAMPISHIWTAYIMPLL
;
A
#
# COMPACT_ATOMS: atom_id res chain seq x y z
N MET A 1 11.49 14.22 -9.05
CA MET A 1 11.54 12.96 -9.84
C MET A 1 10.86 11.85 -9.05
N PRO A 2 10.13 10.90 -9.66
CA PRO A 2 9.39 9.85 -8.96
C PRO A 2 10.32 8.68 -8.53
N ILE A 3 11.41 8.99 -7.84
CA ILE A 3 12.45 8.01 -7.48
C ILE A 3 11.85 6.83 -6.68
N GLY A 4 11.04 7.11 -5.67
CA GLY A 4 10.42 6.07 -4.85
C GLY A 4 9.51 5.14 -5.66
N VAL A 5 8.76 5.68 -6.64
CA VAL A 5 7.89 4.88 -7.53
C VAL A 5 8.73 3.95 -8.40
N ILE A 6 9.83 4.46 -8.96
CA ILE A 6 10.76 3.65 -9.77
C ILE A 6 11.35 2.52 -8.92
N PHE A 7 11.79 2.83 -7.69
CA PHE A 7 12.32 1.80 -6.78
C PHE A 7 11.30 0.71 -6.47
N CYS A 8 10.04 1.07 -6.16
CA CYS A 8 8.98 0.08 -5.90
C CYS A 8 8.74 -0.85 -7.11
N SER A 9 8.60 -0.29 -8.30
CA SER A 9 8.36 -1.10 -9.50
C SER A 9 9.56 -1.97 -9.88
N SER A 10 10.78 -1.42 -9.75
CA SER A 10 12.01 -2.18 -9.99
C SER A 10 12.16 -3.34 -9.00
N SER A 11 11.81 -3.13 -7.73
CA SER A 11 11.89 -4.17 -6.70
C SER A 11 10.97 -5.35 -6.99
N ILE A 12 9.75 -5.11 -7.47
CA ILE A 12 8.83 -6.18 -7.88
C ILE A 12 9.38 -6.96 -9.07
N ILE A 13 9.94 -6.27 -10.07
CA ILE A 13 10.55 -6.94 -11.24
C ILE A 13 11.69 -7.84 -10.79
N ILE A 14 12.63 -7.29 -10.02
CA ILE A 14 13.80 -8.02 -9.53
C ILE A 14 13.39 -9.17 -8.63
N GLY A 15 12.50 -8.91 -7.66
CA GLY A 15 11.98 -9.94 -6.74
C GLY A 15 11.25 -11.06 -7.48
N GLY A 16 10.43 -10.70 -8.48
CA GLY A 16 9.74 -11.67 -9.32
C GLY A 16 10.68 -12.58 -10.12
N ILE A 17 11.73 -12.00 -10.71
CA ILE A 17 12.76 -12.77 -11.43
C ILE A 17 13.53 -13.67 -10.45
N LEU A 18 14.03 -13.13 -9.35
CA LEU A 18 14.80 -13.87 -8.36
C LEU A 18 14.00 -15.03 -7.76
N GLY A 19 12.72 -14.79 -7.42
CA GLY A 19 11.89 -15.85 -6.86
C GLY A 19 11.53 -16.93 -7.87
N THR A 20 11.35 -16.60 -9.14
CA THR A 20 11.15 -17.58 -10.20
C THR A 20 12.40 -18.48 -10.36
N LEU A 21 13.59 -17.90 -10.26
CA LEU A 21 14.84 -18.65 -10.42
C LEU A 21 15.24 -19.45 -9.17
N PHE A 22 15.09 -18.85 -8.00
CA PHE A 22 15.61 -19.40 -6.73
C PHE A 22 14.54 -19.90 -5.77
N GLY A 23 13.26 -19.74 -6.09
CA GLY A 23 12.14 -20.01 -5.18
C GLY A 23 12.02 -21.41 -4.66
N LYS A 24 12.50 -22.39 -5.43
CA LYS A 24 12.54 -23.81 -5.03
C LYS A 24 13.46 -24.10 -3.82
N TYR A 25 14.38 -23.19 -3.51
CA TYR A 25 15.30 -23.33 -2.37
C TYR A 25 14.75 -22.72 -1.08
N LEU A 26 13.63 -21.98 -1.11
CA LEU A 26 13.05 -21.33 0.05
C LEU A 26 12.00 -22.23 0.72
N SER A 27 12.24 -22.62 1.98
CA SER A 27 11.27 -23.41 2.75
C SER A 27 10.00 -22.63 3.08
N VAL A 28 8.88 -23.32 3.31
CA VAL A 28 7.60 -22.71 3.70
C VAL A 28 7.76 -21.98 5.05
N ASP A 29 8.45 -22.58 6.00
CA ASP A 29 8.73 -22.00 7.32
C ASP A 29 9.52 -20.69 7.21
N PHE A 30 10.51 -20.62 6.32
CA PHE A 30 11.24 -19.38 6.04
C PHE A 30 10.32 -18.27 5.51
N LYS A 31 9.46 -18.59 4.54
CA LYS A 31 8.52 -17.63 3.93
C LYS A 31 7.54 -17.07 4.96
N GLU A 32 7.06 -17.90 5.87
CA GLU A 32 6.13 -17.45 6.92
C GLU A 32 6.83 -16.56 7.94
N LYS A 33 8.01 -16.95 8.42
CA LYS A 33 8.78 -16.18 9.41
C LYS A 33 9.21 -14.81 8.87
N ILE A 34 9.69 -14.74 7.64
CA ILE A 34 10.10 -13.46 7.06
C ILE A 34 8.91 -12.52 6.84
N ASN A 35 7.72 -13.05 6.52
CA ASN A 35 6.51 -12.23 6.38
C ASN A 35 6.09 -11.60 7.72
N MET A 36 6.32 -12.28 8.85
CA MET A 36 6.11 -11.71 10.18
C MET A 36 7.08 -10.53 10.42
N VAL A 37 8.34 -10.64 9.99
CA VAL A 37 9.33 -9.55 10.08
C VAL A 37 8.89 -8.35 9.24
N PHE A 38 8.34 -8.57 8.05
CA PHE A 38 7.80 -7.48 7.22
C PHE A 38 6.64 -6.76 7.93
N GLY A 39 5.78 -7.50 8.61
CA GLY A 39 4.73 -6.91 9.45
C GLY A 39 5.30 -6.02 10.55
N ALA A 40 6.36 -6.46 11.23
CA ALA A 40 7.05 -5.65 12.26
C ALA A 40 7.68 -4.38 11.65
N CYS A 41 8.29 -4.47 10.47
CA CYS A 41 8.82 -3.30 9.75
C CYS A 41 7.71 -2.32 9.36
N ALA A 42 6.58 -2.81 8.85
CA ALA A 42 5.42 -1.99 8.53
C ALA A 42 4.85 -1.29 9.77
N LEU A 43 4.86 -1.97 10.92
CA LEU A 43 4.45 -1.39 12.21
C LEU A 43 5.37 -0.24 12.61
N ALA A 44 6.68 -0.39 12.50
CA ALA A 44 7.66 0.67 12.78
C ALA A 44 7.44 1.89 11.86
N MET A 45 7.20 1.66 10.55
CA MET A 45 6.87 2.72 9.59
C MET A 45 5.56 3.44 9.96
N GLY A 46 4.54 2.70 10.41
CA GLY A 46 3.28 3.26 10.88
C GLY A 46 3.47 4.15 12.11
N ILE A 47 4.21 3.69 13.11
CA ILE A 47 4.51 4.45 14.33
C ILE A 47 5.23 5.77 13.99
N THR A 48 6.27 5.72 13.16
CA THR A 48 7.02 6.94 12.77
C THR A 48 6.15 7.95 12.05
N SER A 49 5.15 7.51 11.29
CA SER A 49 4.20 8.40 10.62
C SER A 49 3.16 8.98 11.60
N VAL A 50 2.67 8.19 12.57
CA VAL A 50 1.69 8.65 13.57
C VAL A 50 2.30 9.69 14.51
N ILE A 51 3.59 9.62 14.84
CA ILE A 51 4.28 10.60 15.69
C ILE A 51 4.24 12.03 15.10
N LEU A 52 4.07 12.16 13.78
CA LEU A 52 3.98 13.47 13.12
C LEU A 52 2.65 14.21 13.38
N MET A 53 1.65 13.53 13.94
CA MET A 53 0.31 14.07 14.22
C MET A 53 0.34 15.41 14.92
N LYS A 54 -0.35 16.42 14.38
CA LYS A 54 -0.52 17.76 14.97
C LYS A 54 -1.85 17.90 15.67
N ASN A 55 -2.93 17.49 15.02
CA ASN A 55 -4.31 17.66 15.52
C ASN A 55 -4.92 16.26 15.77
N MET A 56 -4.64 15.66 16.94
CA MET A 56 -5.12 14.32 17.27
C MET A 56 -6.64 14.13 17.07
N PRO A 57 -7.54 15.04 17.53
CA PRO A 57 -8.97 14.86 17.33
C PRO A 57 -9.36 14.88 15.85
N ALA A 58 -8.74 15.73 15.04
CA ALA A 58 -8.98 15.80 13.60
C ALA A 58 -8.56 14.49 12.90
N VAL A 59 -7.40 13.96 13.23
CA VAL A 59 -6.87 12.69 12.70
C VAL A 59 -7.77 11.52 13.07
N ILE A 60 -8.20 11.43 14.34
CA ILE A 60 -9.11 10.37 14.80
C ILE A 60 -10.45 10.49 14.06
N PHE A 61 -11.01 11.70 13.98
CA PHE A 61 -12.28 11.93 13.32
C PHE A 61 -12.21 11.60 11.82
N ALA A 62 -11.16 12.04 11.13
CA ALA A 62 -10.93 11.70 9.72
C ALA A 62 -10.82 10.18 9.51
N THR A 63 -10.10 9.48 10.40
CA THR A 63 -9.92 8.03 10.33
C THR A 63 -11.25 7.29 10.51
N VAL A 64 -12.02 7.63 11.54
CA VAL A 64 -13.29 6.96 11.84
C VAL A 64 -14.33 7.26 10.76
N LEU A 65 -14.50 8.56 10.42
CA LEU A 65 -15.50 8.97 9.42
C LEU A 65 -15.16 8.41 8.03
N GLY A 66 -13.88 8.53 7.62
CA GLY A 66 -13.45 8.03 6.31
C GLY A 66 -13.56 6.51 6.19
N THR A 67 -13.22 5.77 7.25
CA THR A 67 -13.42 4.30 7.28
C THR A 67 -14.92 3.96 7.24
N THR A 68 -15.76 4.70 7.98
CA THR A 68 -17.22 4.49 7.95
C THR A 68 -17.77 4.69 6.54
N ILE A 69 -17.36 5.75 5.86
CA ILE A 69 -17.74 5.99 4.45
C ILE A 69 -17.23 4.85 3.57
N GLY A 70 -15.97 4.44 3.71
CA GLY A 70 -15.39 3.35 2.94
C GLY A 70 -16.15 2.03 3.08
N LEU A 71 -16.58 1.69 4.31
CA LEU A 71 -17.40 0.52 4.58
C LEU A 71 -18.80 0.63 3.96
N ILE A 72 -19.43 1.81 4.01
CA ILE A 72 -20.75 2.04 3.41
C ILE A 72 -20.71 1.90 1.88
N ILE A 73 -19.69 2.46 1.23
CA ILE A 73 -19.54 2.38 -0.23
C ILE A 73 -18.87 1.09 -0.70
N HIS A 74 -18.50 0.19 0.24
CA HIS A 74 -17.82 -1.08 -0.05
C HIS A 74 -16.54 -0.86 -0.87
N CYS A 75 -15.68 0.07 -0.40
CA CYS A 75 -14.44 0.44 -1.08
C CYS A 75 -13.51 -0.77 -1.29
N GLY A 76 -13.48 -1.69 -0.33
CA GLY A 76 -12.76 -2.96 -0.44
C GLY A 76 -13.22 -3.81 -1.63
N ASP A 77 -14.52 -3.91 -1.86
CA ASP A 77 -15.06 -4.65 -3.01
C ASP A 77 -14.72 -3.96 -4.34
N LEU A 78 -14.74 -2.63 -4.37
CA LEU A 78 -14.33 -1.87 -5.56
C LEU A 78 -12.85 -2.12 -5.89
N ILE A 79 -11.97 -2.10 -4.90
CA ILE A 79 -10.55 -2.39 -5.06
C ILE A 79 -10.34 -3.83 -5.54
N ASN A 80 -11.07 -4.80 -4.98
CA ASN A 80 -11.01 -6.19 -5.44
C ASN A 80 -11.46 -6.34 -6.91
N ARG A 81 -12.53 -5.65 -7.34
CA ARG A 81 -12.97 -5.65 -8.75
C ARG A 81 -11.89 -5.06 -9.67
N LEU A 82 -11.26 -3.96 -9.28
CA LEU A 82 -10.11 -3.41 -10.02
C LEU A 82 -8.94 -4.40 -10.07
N GLY A 83 -8.67 -5.11 -8.98
CA GLY A 83 -7.67 -6.18 -8.94
C GLY A 83 -7.97 -7.30 -9.95
N VAL A 84 -9.24 -7.71 -10.09
CA VAL A 84 -9.66 -8.70 -11.09
C VAL A 84 -9.45 -8.19 -12.51
N LEU A 85 -9.75 -6.92 -12.79
CA LEU A 85 -9.48 -6.31 -14.10
C LEU A 85 -7.98 -6.31 -14.41
N LEU A 86 -7.15 -5.92 -13.45
CA LEU A 86 -5.69 -5.93 -13.60
C LEU A 86 -5.16 -7.35 -13.83
N LYS A 87 -5.69 -8.35 -13.08
CA LYS A 87 -5.36 -9.76 -13.27
C LYS A 87 -5.62 -10.19 -14.72
N ASN A 88 -6.79 -9.88 -15.26
CA ASN A 88 -7.16 -10.23 -16.63
C ASN A 88 -6.24 -9.55 -17.66
N LEU A 89 -5.86 -8.30 -17.45
CA LEU A 89 -4.88 -7.60 -18.28
C LEU A 89 -3.51 -8.28 -18.26
N ILE A 90 -3.02 -8.66 -17.09
CA ILE A 90 -1.74 -9.35 -16.94
C ILE A 90 -1.75 -10.71 -17.63
N PHE A 91 -2.83 -11.50 -17.52
CA PHE A 91 -2.98 -12.77 -18.23
C PHE A 91 -3.06 -12.60 -19.76
N GLY A 92 -3.52 -11.46 -20.25
CA GLY A 92 -3.44 -11.12 -21.67
C GLY A 92 -2.00 -10.90 -22.17
N LEU A 93 -1.07 -10.56 -21.27
CA LEU A 93 0.34 -10.29 -21.58
C LEU A 93 1.24 -11.52 -21.38
N VAL A 94 0.92 -12.38 -20.40
CA VAL A 94 1.77 -13.49 -19.98
C VAL A 94 0.96 -14.76 -19.84
N ARG A 95 1.46 -15.83 -20.46
CA ARG A 95 0.89 -17.17 -20.25
C ARG A 95 1.13 -17.62 -18.81
N ARG A 96 0.13 -18.28 -18.24
CA ARG A 96 0.22 -18.92 -16.95
C ARG A 96 1.43 -19.88 -16.91
N SER A 97 2.22 -19.81 -15.84
CA SER A 97 3.25 -20.78 -15.58
C SER A 97 2.63 -22.08 -15.07
N GLU A 98 3.21 -23.22 -15.44
CA GLU A 98 2.87 -24.48 -14.80
C GLU A 98 3.23 -24.40 -13.30
N SER A 99 2.27 -24.68 -12.44
CA SER A 99 2.42 -24.64 -10.99
C SER A 99 1.73 -25.84 -10.36
N ASP A 100 2.25 -26.30 -9.23
CA ASP A 100 1.73 -27.46 -8.48
C ASP A 100 0.45 -27.15 -7.70
N ILE A 101 -0.06 -25.91 -7.75
CA ILE A 101 -1.28 -25.46 -7.05
C ILE A 101 -2.49 -25.47 -7.97
N SER A 102 -3.69 -25.64 -7.39
CA SER A 102 -4.94 -25.64 -8.15
C SER A 102 -5.19 -24.29 -8.83
N ASP A 103 -5.94 -24.29 -9.93
CA ASP A 103 -6.28 -23.10 -10.71
C ASP A 103 -6.94 -22.02 -9.85
N LYS A 104 -7.83 -22.41 -8.95
CA LYS A 104 -8.53 -21.50 -8.05
C LYS A 104 -7.56 -20.85 -7.06
N GLU A 105 -6.69 -21.63 -6.46
CA GLU A 105 -5.70 -21.14 -5.49
C GLU A 105 -4.70 -20.19 -6.15
N TYR A 106 -4.23 -20.53 -7.35
CA TYR A 106 -3.37 -19.65 -8.15
C TYR A 106 -4.04 -18.29 -8.41
N ASP A 107 -5.29 -18.30 -8.83
CA ASP A 107 -6.07 -17.10 -9.12
C ASP A 107 -6.31 -16.23 -7.89
N GLU A 108 -6.61 -16.84 -6.74
CA GLU A 108 -6.79 -16.14 -5.46
C GLU A 108 -5.48 -15.53 -4.96
N MET A 109 -4.37 -16.25 -5.08
CA MET A 109 -3.04 -15.75 -4.71
C MET A 109 -2.62 -14.59 -5.62
N LEU A 110 -2.81 -14.73 -6.93
CA LEU A 110 -2.45 -13.67 -7.88
C LEU A 110 -3.29 -12.41 -7.65
N LEU A 111 -4.59 -12.54 -7.42
CA LEU A 111 -5.45 -11.40 -7.07
C LEU A 111 -4.97 -10.73 -5.77
N THR A 112 -4.67 -11.53 -4.76
CA THR A 112 -4.20 -11.02 -3.46
C THR A 112 -2.93 -10.18 -3.62
N ILE A 113 -1.95 -10.66 -4.38
CA ILE A 113 -0.68 -9.94 -4.55
C ILE A 113 -0.83 -8.69 -5.46
N ILE A 114 -1.72 -8.74 -6.47
CA ILE A 114 -2.05 -7.55 -7.27
C ILE A 114 -2.64 -6.45 -6.37
N VAL A 115 -3.62 -6.80 -5.52
CA VAL A 115 -4.21 -5.84 -4.58
C VAL A 115 -3.17 -5.34 -3.58
N LEU A 116 -2.32 -6.22 -3.06
CA LEU A 116 -1.27 -5.86 -2.10
C LEU A 116 -0.28 -4.84 -2.69
N PHE A 117 0.20 -5.07 -3.91
CA PHE A 117 1.19 -4.18 -4.53
C PHE A 117 0.59 -2.91 -5.10
N CYS A 118 -0.60 -2.98 -5.72
CA CYS A 118 -1.20 -1.85 -6.43
C CYS A 118 -2.09 -0.97 -5.54
N ALA A 119 -2.78 -1.57 -4.56
CA ALA A 119 -3.77 -0.90 -3.72
C ALA A 119 -3.46 -0.98 -2.22
N GLY A 120 -2.25 -1.40 -1.85
CA GLY A 120 -1.80 -1.42 -0.46
C GLY A 120 -1.69 -0.01 0.11
N GLY A 121 -2.18 0.20 1.34
CA GLY A 121 -2.20 1.51 2.00
C GLY A 121 -0.83 2.20 2.03
N THR A 122 0.25 1.44 2.26
CA THR A 122 1.64 1.96 2.23
C THR A 122 2.00 2.57 0.88
N GLY A 123 1.61 1.91 -0.21
CA GLY A 123 1.93 2.36 -1.56
C GLY A 123 1.17 3.62 -1.96
N ILE A 124 -0.13 3.66 -1.67
CA ILE A 124 -1.00 4.82 -1.93
C ILE A 124 -0.50 6.03 -1.13
N TYR A 125 -0.36 5.86 0.18
CA TYR A 125 0.12 6.90 1.09
C TYR A 125 1.53 7.38 0.71
N GLY A 126 2.48 6.45 0.55
CA GLY A 126 3.87 6.79 0.22
C GLY A 126 4.01 7.50 -1.13
N SER A 127 3.17 7.15 -2.12
CA SER A 127 3.19 7.80 -3.44
C SER A 127 2.72 9.26 -3.36
N ILE A 128 1.64 9.52 -2.61
CA ILE A 128 1.12 10.87 -2.43
C ILE A 128 2.12 11.73 -1.65
N VAL A 129 2.66 11.23 -0.53
CA VAL A 129 3.68 11.94 0.27
C VAL A 129 4.93 12.24 -0.56
N SER A 130 5.38 11.26 -1.33
CA SER A 130 6.53 11.40 -2.23
C SER A 130 6.30 12.50 -3.28
N GLY A 131 5.06 12.64 -3.80
CA GLY A 131 4.68 13.71 -4.71
C GLY A 131 4.59 15.08 -4.05
N MET A 132 4.09 15.14 -2.80
CA MET A 132 3.89 16.37 -2.06
C MET A 132 5.19 16.97 -1.53
N SER A 133 5.99 16.15 -0.84
CA SER A 133 7.16 16.62 -0.08
C SER A 133 8.51 16.28 -0.72
N GLY A 134 8.53 15.44 -1.77
CA GLY A 134 9.75 14.88 -2.31
C GLY A 134 10.43 13.85 -1.41
N ASP A 135 9.79 13.47 -0.29
CA ASP A 135 10.31 12.45 0.62
C ASP A 135 9.93 11.05 0.09
N HIS A 136 10.94 10.32 -0.35
CA HIS A 136 10.79 8.97 -0.92
C HIS A 136 11.01 7.85 0.10
N THR A 137 11.29 8.17 1.37
CA THR A 137 11.72 7.20 2.40
C THR A 137 10.71 6.07 2.57
N LEU A 138 9.41 6.38 2.63
CA LEU A 138 8.37 5.37 2.75
C LEU A 138 8.30 4.42 1.56
N LEU A 139 8.40 4.96 0.34
CA LEU A 139 8.38 4.13 -0.87
C LEU A 139 9.63 3.28 -1.00
N ILE A 140 10.80 3.80 -0.62
CA ILE A 140 12.06 3.03 -0.63
C ILE A 140 11.99 1.90 0.40
N SER A 141 11.49 2.18 1.62
CA SER A 141 11.27 1.16 2.64
C SER A 141 10.28 0.09 2.16
N LYS A 142 9.19 0.52 1.52
CA LYS A 142 8.23 -0.40 0.89
C LYS A 142 8.89 -1.22 -0.22
N ALA A 143 9.72 -0.63 -1.06
CA ALA A 143 10.41 -1.32 -2.15
C ALA A 143 11.27 -2.48 -1.64
N ILE A 144 11.92 -2.33 -0.48
CA ILE A 144 12.66 -3.41 0.17
C ILE A 144 11.71 -4.56 0.55
N LEU A 145 10.57 -4.24 1.18
CA LEU A 145 9.56 -5.24 1.55
C LEU A 145 8.95 -5.91 0.31
N ASP A 146 8.65 -5.12 -0.73
CA ASP A 146 8.09 -5.61 -2.00
C ASP A 146 9.04 -6.56 -2.73
N LEU A 147 10.36 -6.31 -2.69
CA LEU A 147 11.37 -7.18 -3.28
C LEU A 147 11.25 -8.61 -2.75
N PHE A 148 11.27 -8.75 -1.43
CA PHE A 148 11.18 -10.06 -0.78
C PHE A 148 9.79 -10.68 -0.91
N THR A 149 8.73 -9.87 -0.83
CA THR A 149 7.36 -10.34 -1.02
C THR A 149 7.17 -10.86 -2.45
N ALA A 150 7.61 -10.12 -3.46
CA ALA A 150 7.57 -10.55 -4.86
C ALA A 150 8.38 -11.83 -5.08
N MET A 151 9.56 -11.95 -4.45
CA MET A 151 10.39 -13.16 -4.50
C MET A 151 9.66 -14.37 -3.91
N ILE A 152 8.98 -14.23 -2.77
CA ILE A 152 8.24 -15.32 -2.13
C ILE A 152 7.05 -15.77 -3.00
N PHE A 153 6.24 -14.84 -3.49
CA PHE A 153 5.06 -15.19 -4.29
C PHE A 153 5.42 -15.74 -5.67
N SER A 154 6.49 -15.27 -6.29
CA SER A 154 6.92 -15.78 -7.59
C SER A 154 7.49 -17.21 -7.53
N CYS A 155 7.81 -17.73 -6.35
CA CYS A 155 8.10 -19.15 -6.17
C CYS A 155 6.93 -20.07 -6.56
N LEU A 156 5.70 -19.60 -6.42
CA LEU A 156 4.46 -20.34 -6.70
C LEU A 156 3.77 -19.84 -7.96
N LEU A 157 3.75 -18.54 -8.17
CA LEU A 157 3.06 -17.89 -9.29
C LEU A 157 3.94 -17.76 -10.54
N GLY A 158 5.26 -17.91 -10.38
CA GLY A 158 6.22 -17.74 -11.47
C GLY A 158 6.43 -16.28 -11.91
N PRO A 159 6.88 -16.05 -13.15
CA PRO A 159 7.30 -14.74 -13.64
C PRO A 159 6.16 -13.72 -13.78
N VAL A 160 4.91 -14.14 -13.71
CA VAL A 160 3.73 -13.26 -13.78
C VAL A 160 3.77 -12.15 -12.72
N VAL A 161 4.40 -12.42 -11.57
CA VAL A 161 4.56 -11.45 -10.47
C VAL A 161 5.34 -10.22 -10.92
N SER A 162 6.37 -10.36 -11.75
CA SER A 162 7.15 -9.24 -12.28
C SER A 162 6.30 -8.28 -13.12
N PHE A 163 5.28 -8.76 -13.80
CA PHE A 163 4.40 -7.93 -14.64
C PHE A 163 3.43 -7.07 -13.83
N ILE A 164 3.23 -7.37 -12.55
CA ILE A 164 2.45 -6.51 -11.63
C ILE A 164 3.12 -5.14 -11.45
N ALA A 165 4.42 -5.04 -11.68
CA ALA A 165 5.14 -3.77 -11.65
C ALA A 165 4.57 -2.73 -12.64
N ILE A 166 3.98 -3.16 -13.76
CA ILE A 166 3.42 -2.25 -14.78
C ILE A 166 2.21 -1.49 -14.23
N PRO A 167 1.10 -2.14 -13.81
CA PRO A 167 -0.03 -1.43 -13.24
C PRO A 167 0.34 -0.71 -11.94
N GLN A 168 1.22 -1.27 -11.10
CA GLN A 168 1.70 -0.59 -9.90
C GLN A 168 2.38 0.73 -10.24
N PHE A 169 3.30 0.74 -11.24
CA PHE A 169 3.98 1.96 -11.66
C PHE A 169 2.99 3.03 -12.12
N ILE A 170 2.00 2.66 -12.94
CA ILE A 170 0.98 3.58 -13.45
C ILE A 170 0.18 4.19 -12.30
N ILE A 171 -0.29 3.37 -11.36
CA ILE A 171 -1.07 3.82 -10.21
C ILE A 171 -0.24 4.74 -9.32
N PHE A 172 0.98 4.32 -8.95
CA PHE A 172 1.83 5.11 -8.04
C PHE A 172 2.33 6.39 -8.68
N PHE A 173 2.62 6.38 -9.98
CA PHE A 173 3.00 7.58 -10.70
C PHE A 173 1.84 8.59 -10.80
N THR A 174 0.61 8.09 -11.01
CA THR A 174 -0.59 8.94 -10.99
C THR A 174 -0.78 9.57 -9.61
N LEU A 175 -0.68 8.78 -8.54
CA LEU A 175 -0.81 9.27 -7.17
C LEU A 175 0.31 10.25 -6.79
N PHE A 176 1.53 9.99 -7.23
CA PHE A 176 2.67 10.90 -7.07
C PHE A 176 2.39 12.25 -7.74
N SER A 177 1.89 12.22 -8.97
CA SER A 177 1.56 13.44 -9.73
C SER A 177 0.41 14.20 -9.07
N CYS A 178 -0.64 13.50 -8.62
CA CYS A 178 -1.74 14.11 -7.85
C CYS A 178 -1.23 14.75 -6.54
N GLY A 179 -0.32 14.08 -5.82
CA GLY A 179 0.30 14.64 -4.61
C GLY A 179 1.01 15.97 -4.88
N GLY A 180 1.80 16.04 -5.95
CA GLY A 180 2.46 17.28 -6.36
C GLY A 180 1.50 18.42 -6.73
N MET A 181 0.34 18.08 -7.31
CA MET A 181 -0.70 19.07 -7.65
C MET A 181 -1.45 19.57 -6.40
N ILE A 182 -1.59 18.77 -5.37
CA ILE A 182 -2.30 19.11 -4.14
C ILE A 182 -1.41 19.96 -3.21
N MET A 183 -0.10 19.73 -3.22
CA MET A 183 0.87 20.38 -2.32
C MET A 183 0.72 21.90 -2.19
N PRO A 184 0.52 22.71 -3.28
CA PRO A 184 0.37 24.15 -3.17
C PRO A 184 -0.85 24.62 -2.35
N TYR A 185 -1.82 23.74 -2.13
CA TYR A 185 -3.07 24.01 -1.41
C TYR A 185 -3.06 23.47 0.03
N THR A 186 -1.92 22.99 0.51
CA THR A 186 -1.79 22.35 1.83
C THR A 186 -0.90 23.18 2.76
N THR A 187 -1.17 23.08 4.06
CA THR A 187 -0.27 23.58 5.11
C THR A 187 0.60 22.43 5.67
N PRO A 188 1.72 22.74 6.34
CA PRO A 188 2.54 21.70 7.00
C PRO A 188 1.74 20.82 7.95
N GLU A 189 0.80 21.42 8.71
CA GLU A 189 -0.06 20.69 9.65
C GLU A 189 -0.99 19.71 8.93
N MET A 190 -1.61 20.14 7.81
CA MET A 190 -2.45 19.26 6.98
C MET A 190 -1.66 18.07 6.45
N VAL A 191 -0.41 18.29 6.03
CA VAL A 191 0.47 17.24 5.53
C VAL A 191 0.87 16.27 6.65
N ASP A 192 1.19 16.78 7.84
CA ASP A 192 1.56 15.96 8.99
C ASP A 192 0.37 15.14 9.50
N ASP A 193 -0.84 15.71 9.57
CA ASP A 193 -2.06 14.98 9.93
C ASP A 193 -2.44 13.94 8.86
N PHE A 194 -2.25 14.24 7.56
CA PHE A 194 -2.41 13.28 6.48
C PHE A 194 -1.43 12.10 6.64
N LYS A 195 -0.15 12.38 6.96
CA LYS A 195 0.85 11.36 7.25
C LYS A 195 0.44 10.50 8.45
N ALA A 196 -0.13 11.11 9.49
CA ALA A 196 -0.60 10.39 10.65
C ALA A 196 -1.76 9.44 10.35
N VAL A 197 -2.76 9.87 9.55
CA VAL A 197 -3.83 8.98 9.05
C VAL A 197 -3.24 7.81 8.24
N GLY A 198 -2.30 8.09 7.34
CA GLY A 198 -1.57 7.06 6.59
C GLY A 198 -0.82 6.09 7.51
N GLY A 199 -0.21 6.61 8.59
CA GLY A 199 0.43 5.82 9.63
C GLY A 199 -0.53 4.86 10.33
N ILE A 200 -1.75 5.29 10.66
CA ILE A 200 -2.79 4.43 11.24
C ILE A 200 -3.16 3.29 10.27
N ILE A 201 -3.26 3.59 8.97
CA ILE A 201 -3.52 2.57 7.94
C ILE A 201 -2.34 1.58 7.83
N LEU A 202 -1.10 2.05 8.00
CA LEU A 202 0.09 1.18 8.05
C LEU A 202 0.07 0.25 9.26
N LEU A 203 -0.33 0.75 10.43
CA LEU A 203 -0.51 -0.08 11.64
C LEU A 203 -1.57 -1.16 11.40
N ALA A 204 -2.71 -0.81 10.82
CA ALA A 204 -3.75 -1.77 10.46
C ALA A 204 -3.25 -2.83 9.45
N THR A 205 -2.44 -2.41 8.47
CA THR A 205 -1.81 -3.31 7.50
C THR A 205 -0.83 -4.26 8.18
N SER A 206 -0.01 -3.75 9.11
CA SER A 206 0.93 -4.55 9.89
C SER A 206 0.24 -5.66 10.68
N PHE A 207 -0.85 -5.34 11.40
CA PHE A 207 -1.64 -6.33 12.14
C PHE A 207 -2.21 -7.43 11.23
N ARG A 208 -2.57 -7.10 9.99
CA ARG A 208 -2.97 -8.11 8.99
C ARG A 208 -1.79 -9.01 8.61
N MET A 209 -0.62 -8.43 8.33
CA MET A 209 0.58 -9.19 7.91
C MET A 209 1.05 -10.18 8.97
N ILE A 210 1.02 -9.78 10.25
CA ILE A 210 1.37 -10.67 11.37
C ILE A 210 0.19 -11.56 11.83
N LYS A 211 -0.93 -11.53 11.09
CA LYS A 211 -2.13 -12.35 11.35
C LYS A 211 -2.78 -12.15 12.72
N VAL A 212 -2.61 -10.97 13.35
CA VAL A 212 -3.26 -10.66 14.64
C VAL A 212 -4.74 -10.38 14.46
N LYS A 213 -5.10 -9.50 13.51
CA LYS A 213 -6.48 -9.15 13.19
C LYS A 213 -6.60 -8.66 11.74
N MET A 214 -7.70 -9.05 11.09
CA MET A 214 -7.99 -8.65 9.70
C MET A 214 -8.70 -7.29 9.69
N PHE A 215 -7.94 -6.21 9.64
CA PHE A 215 -8.47 -4.86 9.48
C PHE A 215 -8.97 -4.62 8.03
N PRO A 216 -10.05 -3.83 7.83
CA PRO A 216 -10.57 -3.47 6.51
C PRO A 216 -9.72 -2.35 5.87
N VAL A 217 -8.43 -2.60 5.63
CA VAL A 217 -7.44 -1.58 5.19
C VAL A 217 -7.89 -0.87 3.91
N ALA A 218 -8.52 -1.58 2.98
CA ALA A 218 -9.02 -1.00 1.73
C ALA A 218 -10.17 -0.01 1.98
N ASP A 219 -11.04 -0.29 2.96
CA ASP A 219 -12.12 0.60 3.36
C ASP A 219 -11.63 1.79 4.20
N MET A 220 -10.38 1.77 4.67
CA MET A 220 -9.76 2.91 5.37
C MET A 220 -9.18 3.96 4.41
N ILE A 221 -9.03 3.67 3.11
CA ILE A 221 -8.43 4.59 2.13
C ILE A 221 -9.17 5.94 2.05
N PRO A 222 -10.51 6.02 2.08
CA PRO A 222 -11.21 7.31 2.08
C PRO A 222 -10.83 8.23 3.25
N ALA A 223 -10.34 7.69 4.37
CA ALA A 223 -9.84 8.50 5.49
C ALA A 223 -8.68 9.41 5.08
N MET A 224 -7.83 8.98 4.15
CA MET A 224 -6.74 9.80 3.62
C MET A 224 -7.26 11.01 2.83
N ILE A 225 -8.35 10.83 2.08
CA ILE A 225 -8.97 11.94 1.33
C ILE A 225 -9.54 12.99 2.30
N LEU A 226 -10.14 12.52 3.41
CA LEU A 226 -10.74 13.40 4.42
C LEU A 226 -9.72 14.02 5.38
N ALA A 227 -8.52 13.46 5.50
CA ALA A 227 -7.51 13.93 6.45
C ALA A 227 -7.19 15.41 6.31
N MET A 228 -6.87 15.87 5.10
CA MET A 228 -6.49 17.25 4.84
C MET A 228 -7.66 18.26 5.03
N PRO A 229 -8.86 18.04 4.45
CA PRO A 229 -9.99 18.93 4.68
C PRO A 229 -10.38 19.03 6.16
N ILE A 230 -10.39 17.91 6.88
CA ILE A 230 -10.75 17.89 8.31
C ILE A 230 -9.68 18.58 9.16
N SER A 231 -8.40 18.34 8.88
CA SER A 231 -7.29 19.05 9.54
C SER A 231 -7.37 20.54 9.32
N HIS A 232 -7.65 20.97 8.08
CA HIS A 232 -7.85 22.40 7.77
C HIS A 232 -9.01 23.01 8.55
N ILE A 233 -10.19 22.38 8.53
CA ILE A 233 -11.36 22.85 9.28
C ILE A 233 -11.05 22.92 10.77
N TRP A 234 -10.36 21.91 11.32
CA TRP A 234 -9.98 21.88 12.72
C TRP A 234 -9.09 23.05 13.10
N THR A 235 -8.03 23.28 12.33
CA THR A 235 -7.05 24.35 12.60
C THR A 235 -7.65 25.74 12.39
N ALA A 236 -8.49 25.92 11.36
CA ALA A 236 -9.01 27.24 11.03
C ALA A 236 -10.21 27.68 11.89
N TYR A 237 -11.08 26.74 12.31
CA TYR A 237 -12.34 27.07 12.95
C TYR A 237 -12.51 26.55 14.35
N ILE A 238 -11.94 25.37 14.69
CA ILE A 238 -12.16 24.74 15.98
C ILE A 238 -11.05 25.13 16.97
N MET A 239 -9.80 25.08 16.53
CA MET A 239 -8.65 25.41 17.40
C MET A 239 -8.70 26.85 17.98
N PRO A 240 -9.16 27.88 17.23
CA PRO A 240 -9.29 29.23 17.79
C PRO A 240 -10.40 29.39 18.86
N LEU A 241 -11.29 28.39 18.99
CA LEU A 241 -12.37 28.38 19.99
C LEU A 241 -12.00 27.64 21.28
N LEU A 242 -10.90 26.90 21.28
CA LEU A 242 -10.39 26.13 22.40
C LEU A 242 -9.28 26.87 23.15
#